data_903cfc3b7b8bf64e356ae91f548a1bb5
#
_entry.id   903cfc3b7b8bf64e356ae91f548a1bb5
#
_cell.length_a   1.000
_cell.length_b   1.000
_cell.length_c   1.000
_cell.angle_alpha   90.00
_cell.angle_beta   90.00
_cell.angle_gamma   90.00
#
_symmetry.space_group_name_H-M   'P 1'
#
loop_
_entity.id
_entity.type
_entity.pdbx_description
1 polymer ?
#
loop_
_entity_poly.entity_id
_entity_poly.type
_entity_poly.pdbx_seq_one_letter_code
_entity_poly.pdbx_strand_id
1 'polypeptide(L)'
;MNIGIIGQGFVGNAIYQKLSKYYKVFTYDIQAKLCNSDLPEVLERCKIIFVCLPTPMNKDGSCNLDILDSTLDQINKASREVEDRIVVIKSTIIPGSTDDFQLKYRHIDLVFNPEFLTEANAVDSKTVEKIHKYVINY
;
A
#
# COMPACT_ATOMS: atom_id res chain seq x y z
N MET A 1 13.43 0.42 -10.82
CA MET A 1 12.38 1.08 -10.03
C MET A 1 12.27 0.37 -8.69
N ASN A 2 12.17 1.15 -7.61
CA ASN A 2 11.98 0.63 -6.27
C ASN A 2 10.51 0.70 -5.89
N ILE A 3 10.01 -0.37 -5.28
CA ILE A 3 8.62 -0.48 -4.83
C ILE A 3 8.61 -0.66 -3.32
N GLY A 4 7.76 0.08 -2.64
CA GLY A 4 7.51 -0.05 -1.21
C GLY A 4 6.24 -0.85 -0.94
N ILE A 5 6.24 -1.64 0.14
CA ILE A 5 5.03 -2.29 0.66
C ILE A 5 4.97 -2.04 2.15
N ILE A 6 3.90 -1.42 2.61
CA ILE A 6 3.60 -1.18 4.01
C ILE A 6 2.46 -2.11 4.44
N GLY A 7 2.76 -2.97 5.40
CA GLY A 7 1.89 -4.08 5.82
C GLY A 7 2.26 -5.39 5.12
N GLN A 8 2.68 -6.39 5.89
CA GLN A 8 3.15 -7.70 5.42
C GLN A 8 2.23 -8.85 5.85
N GLY A 9 0.93 -8.58 5.96
CA GLY A 9 -0.11 -9.59 6.07
C GLY A 9 -0.27 -10.40 4.77
N PHE A 10 -1.38 -11.09 4.58
CA PHE A 10 -1.63 -11.92 3.39
C PHE A 10 -1.47 -11.16 2.08
N VAL A 11 -2.07 -9.99 1.96
CA VAL A 11 -2.04 -9.18 0.74
C VAL A 11 -0.64 -8.64 0.48
N GLY A 12 -0.01 -8.01 1.47
CA GLY A 12 1.34 -7.44 1.32
C GLY A 12 2.38 -8.50 0.98
N ASN A 13 2.35 -9.65 1.65
CA ASN A 13 3.26 -10.75 1.35
C ASN A 13 3.02 -11.36 -0.04
N ALA A 14 1.76 -11.51 -0.48
CA ALA A 14 1.45 -11.99 -1.83
C ALA A 14 2.00 -11.04 -2.91
N ILE A 15 1.86 -9.72 -2.70
CA ILE A 15 2.42 -8.69 -3.59
C ILE A 15 3.95 -8.78 -3.58
N TYR A 16 4.58 -8.87 -2.40
CA TYR A 16 6.01 -9.01 -2.26
C TYR A 16 6.57 -10.20 -3.04
N GLN A 17 6.04 -11.41 -2.83
CA GLN A 17 6.50 -12.63 -3.50
C GLN A 17 6.47 -12.55 -5.03
N LYS A 18 5.57 -11.75 -5.56
CA LYS A 18 5.41 -11.61 -7.00
C LYS A 18 6.26 -10.48 -7.57
N LEU A 19 6.23 -9.30 -6.94
CA LEU A 19 6.97 -8.14 -7.45
C LEU A 19 8.47 -8.26 -7.23
N SER A 20 8.94 -8.93 -6.17
CA SER A 20 10.36 -9.14 -5.88
C SER A 20 11.11 -9.95 -6.94
N LYS A 21 10.39 -10.66 -7.82
CA LYS A 21 10.98 -11.35 -8.98
C LYS A 21 11.45 -10.39 -10.09
N TYR A 22 10.90 -9.18 -10.13
CA TYR A 22 11.12 -8.22 -11.23
C TYR A 22 11.64 -6.87 -10.75
N TYR A 23 11.40 -6.52 -9.47
CA TYR A 23 11.71 -5.21 -8.90
C TYR A 23 12.45 -5.34 -7.58
N LYS A 24 13.18 -4.30 -7.21
CA LYS A 24 13.69 -4.17 -5.84
C LYS A 24 12.54 -3.71 -4.95
N VAL A 25 12.13 -4.56 -4.00
CA VAL A 25 10.98 -4.34 -3.13
C VAL A 25 11.43 -4.15 -1.70
N PHE A 26 11.03 -3.04 -1.11
CA PHE A 26 11.24 -2.67 0.29
C PHE A 26 9.95 -2.92 1.07
N THR A 27 10.04 -3.63 2.17
CA THR A 27 8.87 -4.00 2.98
C THR A 27 8.99 -3.47 4.39
N TYR A 28 7.89 -2.95 4.90
CA TYR A 28 7.75 -2.51 6.28
C TYR A 28 6.46 -3.03 6.91
N ASP A 29 6.57 -3.49 8.15
CA ASP A 29 5.46 -3.90 9.01
C ASP A 29 5.81 -3.58 10.46
N ILE A 30 4.83 -3.44 11.34
CA ILE A 30 5.05 -3.30 12.79
C ILE A 30 5.74 -4.53 13.38
N GLN A 31 5.59 -5.69 12.75
CA GLN A 31 6.32 -6.91 13.10
C GLN A 31 7.66 -6.95 12.34
N ALA A 32 8.75 -6.53 12.99
CA ALA A 32 10.06 -6.41 12.37
C ALA A 32 10.56 -7.66 11.62
N LYS A 33 10.18 -8.86 12.09
CA LYS A 33 10.51 -10.14 11.45
C LYS A 33 9.93 -10.31 10.03
N LEU A 34 8.93 -9.51 9.66
CA LEU A 34 8.29 -9.52 8.34
C LEU A 34 8.88 -8.47 7.39
N CYS A 35 9.83 -7.66 7.86
CA CYS A 35 10.40 -6.56 7.12
C CYS A 35 11.77 -6.91 6.53
N ASN A 36 12.08 -6.30 5.38
CA ASN A 36 13.44 -6.26 4.85
C ASN A 36 14.03 -4.83 4.88
N SER A 37 13.26 -3.85 5.34
CA SER A 37 13.66 -2.45 5.51
C SER A 37 12.88 -1.79 6.64
N ASP A 38 13.20 -0.56 6.97
CA ASP A 38 12.43 0.28 7.88
C ASP A 38 11.54 1.27 7.12
N LEU A 39 10.63 1.94 7.83
CA LEU A 39 9.72 2.90 7.22
C LEU A 39 10.45 4.09 6.58
N PRO A 40 11.45 4.73 7.23
CA PRO A 40 12.24 5.79 6.61
C PRO A 40 12.86 5.37 5.27
N GLU A 41 13.42 4.18 5.18
CA GLU A 41 14.03 3.68 3.93
C GLU A 41 12.98 3.46 2.83
N VAL A 42 11.80 2.94 3.16
CA VAL A 42 10.68 2.84 2.21
C VAL A 42 10.30 4.21 1.69
N LEU A 43 10.16 5.19 2.59
CA LEU A 43 9.75 6.55 2.24
C LEU A 43 10.82 7.32 1.46
N GLU A 44 12.08 7.05 1.66
CA GLU A 44 13.18 7.68 0.93
C GLU A 44 13.33 7.10 -0.49
N ARG A 45 13.23 5.78 -0.61
CA ARG A 45 13.66 5.07 -1.84
C ARG A 45 12.56 4.72 -2.81
N CYS A 46 11.29 4.73 -2.38
CA CYS A 46 10.19 4.20 -3.18
C CYS A 46 9.25 5.29 -3.68
N LYS A 47 9.05 5.38 -4.99
CA LYS A 47 8.03 6.26 -5.60
C LYS A 47 6.65 5.61 -5.63
N ILE A 48 6.58 4.29 -5.76
CA ILE A 48 5.33 3.53 -5.70
C ILE A 48 5.29 2.76 -4.39
N ILE A 49 4.25 3.01 -3.59
CA ILE A 49 4.08 2.39 -2.28
C ILE A 49 2.71 1.73 -2.20
N PHE A 50 2.70 0.43 -1.99
CA PHE A 50 1.49 -0.34 -1.68
C PHE A 50 1.21 -0.29 -0.18
N VAL A 51 0.00 0.09 0.19
CA VAL A 51 -0.46 0.14 1.58
C VAL A 51 -1.48 -0.98 1.80
N CYS A 52 -1.10 -1.97 2.61
CA CYS A 52 -1.83 -3.21 2.86
C CYS A 52 -2.12 -3.35 4.36
N LEU A 53 -2.79 -2.36 4.93
CA LEU A 53 -3.03 -2.25 6.36
C LEU A 53 -4.44 -2.76 6.74
N PRO A 54 -4.62 -3.24 7.98
CA PRO A 54 -5.93 -3.62 8.45
C PRO A 54 -6.85 -2.40 8.62
N THR A 55 -8.10 -2.57 8.24
CA THR A 55 -9.18 -1.60 8.44
C THR A 55 -10.31 -2.29 9.24
N PRO A 56 -10.12 -2.49 10.55
CA PRO A 56 -11.05 -3.25 11.36
C PRO A 56 -12.40 -2.54 11.50
N MET A 57 -13.43 -3.31 11.79
CA MET A 57 -14.76 -2.77 12.09
C MET A 57 -14.81 -2.24 13.53
N ASN A 58 -15.31 -1.04 13.70
CA ASN A 58 -15.65 -0.47 15.00
C ASN A 58 -16.85 -1.19 15.64
N LYS A 59 -17.09 -0.95 16.92
CA LYS A 59 -18.21 -1.54 17.65
C LYS A 59 -19.59 -1.14 17.08
N ASP A 60 -19.68 0.00 16.44
CA ASP A 60 -20.90 0.52 15.78
C ASP A 60 -21.08 0.02 14.34
N GLY A 61 -20.16 -0.84 13.85
CA GLY A 61 -20.19 -1.39 12.50
C GLY A 61 -19.48 -0.53 11.45
N SER A 62 -18.99 0.65 11.81
CA SER A 62 -18.21 1.52 10.89
C SER A 62 -16.81 0.96 10.64
N CYS A 63 -16.21 1.33 9.50
CA CYS A 63 -14.83 1.00 9.17
C CYS A 63 -13.88 1.92 9.92
N ASN A 64 -12.93 1.34 10.66
CA ASN A 64 -11.87 2.11 11.32
C ASN A 64 -10.73 2.36 10.34
N LEU A 65 -10.52 3.62 9.99
CA LEU A 65 -9.49 4.06 9.05
C LEU A 65 -8.27 4.70 9.74
N ASP A 66 -8.18 4.70 11.06
CA ASP A 66 -7.16 5.44 11.82
C ASP A 66 -5.73 5.00 11.46
N ILE A 67 -5.49 3.70 11.33
CA ILE A 67 -4.18 3.15 10.95
C ILE A 67 -3.81 3.60 9.54
N LEU A 68 -4.74 3.51 8.61
CA LEU A 68 -4.53 3.94 7.23
C LEU A 68 -4.30 5.45 7.15
N ASP A 69 -5.13 6.24 7.80
CA ASP A 69 -5.03 7.71 7.82
C ASP A 69 -3.68 8.17 8.38
N SER A 70 -3.27 7.62 9.53
CA SER A 70 -1.97 7.91 10.14
C SER A 70 -0.79 7.55 9.23
N THR A 71 -0.88 6.42 8.52
CA THR A 71 0.17 6.01 7.60
C THR A 71 0.22 6.90 6.36
N LEU A 72 -0.91 7.26 5.79
CA LEU A 72 -0.99 8.20 4.66
C LEU A 72 -0.45 9.58 5.03
N ASP A 73 -0.69 10.05 6.26
CA ASP A 73 -0.11 11.30 6.77
C ASP A 73 1.43 11.27 6.81
N GLN A 74 2.00 10.17 7.28
CA GLN A 74 3.46 9.98 7.31
C GLN A 74 4.05 9.96 5.89
N ILE A 75 3.42 9.23 4.96
CA ILE A 75 3.85 9.17 3.57
C ILE A 75 3.75 10.56 2.93
N ASN A 76 2.63 11.27 3.13
CA ASN A 76 2.41 12.60 2.58
C ASN A 76 3.45 13.62 3.07
N LYS A 77 3.78 13.58 4.36
CA LYS A 77 4.82 14.46 4.94
C LYS A 77 6.20 14.19 4.33
N ALA A 78 6.55 12.91 4.14
CA ALA A 78 7.81 12.52 3.52
C ALA A 78 7.85 12.77 1.99
N SER A 79 6.70 13.10 1.39
CA SER A 79 6.58 13.31 -0.06
C SER A 79 6.65 14.76 -0.50
N ARG A 80 6.83 15.70 0.42
CA ARG A 80 6.84 17.14 0.09
C ARG A 80 7.87 17.55 -0.95
N GLU A 81 8.98 16.83 -1.00
CA GLU A 81 10.09 17.07 -1.94
C GLU A 81 10.28 15.93 -2.93
N VAL A 82 9.32 15.01 -2.99
CA VAL A 82 9.33 13.86 -3.91
C VAL A 82 8.20 14.02 -4.90
N GLU A 83 8.55 14.27 -6.15
CA GLU A 83 7.57 14.36 -7.23
C GLU A 83 7.02 12.99 -7.62
N ASP A 84 5.75 12.97 -8.01
CA ASP A 84 5.05 11.81 -8.59
C ASP A 84 5.07 10.54 -7.70
N ARG A 85 4.86 10.71 -6.39
CA ARG A 85 4.71 9.56 -5.52
C ARG A 85 3.31 8.99 -5.61
N ILE A 86 3.20 7.72 -5.99
CA ILE A 86 1.95 6.99 -6.10
C ILE A 86 1.79 6.07 -4.90
N VAL A 87 0.65 6.18 -4.23
CA VAL A 87 0.28 5.29 -3.11
C VAL A 87 -0.93 4.46 -3.49
N VAL A 88 -0.73 3.16 -3.54
CA VAL A 88 -1.78 2.19 -3.90
C VAL A 88 -2.40 1.62 -2.64
N ILE A 89 -3.63 1.98 -2.36
CA ILE A 89 -4.40 1.48 -1.22
C ILE A 89 -4.98 0.11 -1.57
N LYS A 90 -4.49 -0.92 -0.88
CA LYS A 90 -4.97 -2.30 -1.00
C LYS A 90 -5.96 -2.69 0.10
N SER A 91 -5.98 -1.92 1.18
CA SER A 91 -6.92 -2.09 2.28
C SER A 91 -8.36 -1.92 1.81
N THR A 92 -9.28 -2.67 2.40
CA THR A 92 -10.72 -2.48 2.16
C THR A 92 -11.18 -1.21 2.85
N ILE A 93 -11.71 -0.27 2.07
CA ILE A 93 -12.25 1.01 2.54
C ILE A 93 -13.63 1.26 1.95
N ILE A 94 -14.40 2.13 2.60
CA ILE A 94 -15.73 2.51 2.11
C ILE A 94 -15.64 3.41 0.89
N PRO A 95 -16.63 3.36 -0.03
CA PRO A 95 -16.68 4.27 -1.19
C PRO A 95 -16.59 5.74 -0.76
N GLY A 96 -15.83 6.53 -1.51
CA GLY A 96 -15.57 7.96 -1.23
C GLY A 96 -14.35 8.22 -0.35
N SER A 97 -13.86 7.25 0.43
CA SER A 97 -12.69 7.44 1.31
C SER A 97 -11.43 7.85 0.55
N THR A 98 -11.23 7.34 -0.66
CA THR A 98 -10.05 7.70 -1.47
C THR A 98 -10.10 9.17 -1.87
N ASP A 99 -11.26 9.68 -2.25
CA ASP A 99 -11.44 11.09 -2.64
C ASP A 99 -11.20 11.99 -1.42
N ASP A 100 -11.74 11.63 -0.25
CA ASP A 100 -11.51 12.36 1.00
C ASP A 100 -10.04 12.40 1.38
N PHE A 101 -9.33 11.26 1.29
CA PHE A 101 -7.90 11.20 1.53
C PHE A 101 -7.10 12.00 0.48
N GLN A 102 -7.49 11.98 -0.79
CA GLN A 102 -6.81 12.76 -1.84
C GLN A 102 -6.97 14.27 -1.61
N LEU A 103 -8.11 14.73 -1.11
CA LEU A 103 -8.29 16.13 -0.72
C LEU A 103 -7.43 16.52 0.48
N LYS A 104 -7.20 15.59 1.40
CA LYS A 104 -6.39 15.79 2.62
C LYS A 104 -4.89 15.70 2.35
N TYR A 105 -4.46 14.76 1.51
CA TYR A 105 -3.05 14.43 1.26
C TYR A 105 -2.64 14.82 -0.16
N ARG A 106 -2.07 16.02 -0.33
CA ARG A 106 -1.83 16.65 -1.64
C ARG A 106 -0.45 16.40 -2.23
N HIS A 107 0.45 15.77 -1.49
CA HIS A 107 1.81 15.47 -1.94
C HIS A 107 1.97 14.01 -2.41
N ILE A 108 0.87 13.28 -2.51
CA ILE A 108 0.80 11.89 -2.99
C ILE A 108 -0.39 11.71 -3.92
N ASP A 109 -0.24 10.86 -4.92
CA ASP A 109 -1.34 10.42 -5.78
C ASP A 109 -1.89 9.11 -5.26
N LEU A 110 -3.16 9.09 -4.89
CA LEU A 110 -3.82 7.92 -4.33
C LEU A 110 -4.52 7.09 -5.41
N VAL A 111 -4.27 5.81 -5.40
CA VAL A 111 -4.94 4.83 -6.25
C VAL A 111 -5.61 3.78 -5.37
N PHE A 112 -6.90 3.60 -5.53
CA PHE A 112 -7.64 2.52 -4.86
C PHE A 112 -7.64 1.26 -5.72
N ASN A 113 -7.03 0.21 -5.21
CA ASN A 113 -6.97 -1.09 -5.87
C ASN A 113 -7.23 -2.19 -4.84
N PRO A 114 -8.49 -2.36 -4.39
CA PRO A 114 -8.83 -3.33 -3.37
C PRO A 114 -8.56 -4.75 -3.86
N GLU A 115 -8.27 -5.64 -2.92
CA GLU A 115 -8.03 -7.04 -3.19
C GLU A 115 -9.10 -7.89 -2.51
N PHE A 116 -9.70 -8.79 -3.27
CA PHE A 116 -10.69 -9.77 -2.78
C PHE A 116 -10.03 -11.16 -2.61
N LEU A 117 -8.78 -11.18 -2.16
CA LEU A 117 -8.07 -12.43 -1.89
C LEU A 117 -8.62 -13.08 -0.62
N THR A 118 -9.01 -14.32 -0.74
CA THR A 118 -9.11 -15.24 0.41
C THR A 118 -7.73 -15.83 0.70
N GLU A 119 -7.50 -16.34 1.91
CA GLU A 119 -6.26 -17.03 2.26
C GLU A 119 -5.89 -18.13 1.25
N ALA A 120 -6.89 -18.81 0.69
CA ALA A 120 -6.71 -19.86 -0.31
C ALA A 120 -6.25 -19.34 -1.68
N ASN A 121 -6.54 -18.07 -2.04
CA ASN A 121 -6.31 -17.50 -3.37
C ASN A 121 -5.22 -16.42 -3.38
N ALA A 122 -4.55 -16.17 -2.25
CA ALA A 122 -3.58 -15.08 -2.10
C ALA A 122 -2.39 -15.14 -3.08
N VAL A 123 -2.17 -16.26 -3.75
CA VAL A 123 -1.04 -16.52 -4.65
C VAL A 123 -1.44 -16.62 -6.13
N ASP A 124 -2.71 -16.35 -6.49
CA ASP A 124 -3.18 -16.51 -7.87
C ASP A 124 -2.60 -15.46 -8.84
N SER A 125 -2.32 -15.94 -10.07
CA SER A 125 -1.62 -15.23 -11.15
C SER A 125 -2.33 -13.98 -11.68
N LYS A 126 -3.66 -13.91 -11.59
CA LYS A 126 -4.45 -12.80 -12.15
C LYS A 126 -4.24 -11.45 -11.44
N THR A 127 -3.87 -11.48 -10.18
CA THR A 127 -3.55 -10.26 -9.38
C THR A 127 -2.28 -9.58 -9.89
N VAL A 128 -1.32 -10.36 -10.40
CA VAL A 128 -0.04 -9.87 -10.93
C VAL A 128 -0.19 -9.12 -12.23
N GLU A 129 -1.01 -9.64 -13.14
CA GLU A 129 -1.23 -8.97 -14.43
C GLU A 129 -1.84 -7.59 -14.24
N LYS A 130 -2.74 -7.43 -13.26
CA LYS A 130 -3.31 -6.11 -12.92
C LYS A 130 -2.26 -5.17 -12.35
N ILE A 131 -1.46 -5.62 -11.37
CA ILE A 131 -0.41 -4.79 -10.76
C ILE A 131 0.65 -4.40 -11.80
N HIS A 132 1.07 -5.35 -12.64
CA HIS A 132 2.01 -5.12 -13.72
C HIS A 132 1.50 -4.05 -14.71
N LYS A 133 0.21 -4.06 -15.00
CA LYS A 133 -0.42 -3.07 -15.87
C LYS A 133 -0.41 -1.65 -15.27
N TYR A 134 -0.56 -1.50 -13.95
CA TYR A 134 -0.46 -0.19 -13.28
C TYR A 134 0.98 0.31 -13.17
N VAL A 135 1.94 -0.59 -13.01
CA VAL A 135 3.36 -0.25 -12.84
C VAL A 135 4.05 0.08 -14.19
N ILE A 136 3.58 -0.48 -15.31
CA ILE A 136 4.22 -0.32 -16.64
C ILE A 136 3.61 0.82 -17.44
N ASN A 137 2.38 1.25 -17.15
CA ASN A 137 1.69 2.30 -17.92
C ASN A 137 1.86 3.72 -17.31
N TYR A 138 2.85 3.87 -16.40
CA TYR A 138 3.24 5.18 -15.87
C TYR A 138 4.71 5.50 -16.30
#